data_d3da6e63aba2a188f999737017b4a2c0
#
_entry.id   d3da6e63aba2a188f999737017b4a2c0
#
_cell.length_a   1.000
_cell.length_b   1.000
_cell.length_c   1.000
_cell.angle_alpha   90.00
_cell.angle_beta   90.00
_cell.angle_gamma   90.00
#
_symmetry.space_group_name_H-M   'P 1'
#
loop_
_entity.id
_entity.type
_entity.pdbx_description
1 polymer ?
#
loop_
_entity_poly.entity_id
_entity_poly.type
_entity_poly.pdbx_seq_one_letter_code
_entity_poly.pdbx_strand_id
1 'polypeptide(L)' 'MTKLDKEFRFFTCLLESYAAYKDTTAGAVLKTLDEKKLTDFVYSMYEMYHSEAIENAFMDLDSLIETGKPAW' A
#
# COMPACT_ATOMS: atom_id res chain seq x y z
N MET A 1 3.04 18.50 -18.98
CA MET A 1 2.87 18.02 -17.64
C MET A 1 2.51 16.55 -17.64
N THR A 2 3.13 15.83 -16.79
CA THR A 2 2.89 14.40 -16.72
C THR A 2 1.62 14.10 -15.94
N LYS A 3 0.76 13.35 -16.56
CA LYS A 3 -0.44 12.90 -15.89
C LYS A 3 -0.10 11.73 -14.97
N LEU A 4 -0.56 11.79 -13.74
CA LEU A 4 -0.39 10.66 -12.85
C LEU A 4 -1.18 9.48 -13.38
N ASP A 5 -0.57 8.33 -13.44
CA ASP A 5 -1.26 7.15 -13.93
C ASP A 5 -2.17 6.58 -12.84
N LYS A 6 -2.99 5.61 -13.25
CA LYS A 6 -3.96 5.03 -12.33
C LYS A 6 -3.28 4.32 -11.17
N GLU A 7 -2.18 3.67 -11.46
CA GLU A 7 -1.46 2.90 -10.46
C GLU A 7 -0.94 3.82 -9.35
N PHE A 8 -0.38 4.96 -9.74
CA PHE A 8 0.15 5.88 -8.76
C PHE A 8 -0.97 6.49 -7.91
N ARG A 9 -2.07 6.86 -8.54
CA ARG A 9 -3.19 7.45 -7.80
C ARG A 9 -3.80 6.46 -6.83
N PHE A 10 -3.95 5.21 -7.26
CA PHE A 10 -4.45 4.18 -6.36
C PHE A 10 -3.48 3.94 -5.22
N PHE A 11 -2.18 3.89 -5.51
CA PHE A 11 -1.16 3.66 -4.50
C PHE A 11 -1.24 4.74 -3.43
N THR A 12 -1.34 6.00 -3.83
CA THR A 12 -1.45 7.11 -2.89
C THR A 12 -2.71 6.97 -2.04
N CYS A 13 -3.84 6.68 -2.68
CA CYS A 13 -5.09 6.50 -1.98
C CYS A 13 -5.01 5.34 -0.99
N LEU A 14 -4.39 4.24 -1.38
CA LEU A 14 -4.22 3.09 -0.52
C LEU A 14 -3.41 3.46 0.72
N LEU A 15 -2.29 4.17 0.53
CA LEU A 15 -1.47 4.56 1.66
C LEU A 15 -2.23 5.47 2.61
N GLU A 16 -3.00 6.41 2.08
CA GLU A 16 -3.76 7.32 2.93
C GLU A 16 -4.87 6.58 3.68
N SER A 17 -5.54 5.67 3.01
CA SER A 17 -6.61 4.90 3.63
C SER A 17 -6.06 3.98 4.71
N TYR A 18 -4.96 3.31 4.40
CA TYR A 18 -4.33 2.42 5.37
C TYR A 18 -3.82 3.21 6.57
N ALA A 19 -3.24 4.38 6.33
CA ALA A 19 -2.74 5.22 7.42
C ALA A 19 -3.87 5.64 8.35
N ALA A 20 -5.02 6.01 7.79
CA ALA A 20 -6.17 6.36 8.61
C ALA A 20 -6.63 5.16 9.43
N TYR A 21 -6.64 3.99 8.82
CA TYR A 21 -7.01 2.76 9.50
C TYR A 21 -6.07 2.46 10.66
N LYS A 22 -4.78 2.75 10.51
CA LYS A 22 -3.79 2.48 11.55
C LYS A 22 -3.53 3.69 12.44
N ASP A 23 -4.24 4.79 12.24
CA ASP A 23 -4.09 6.01 13.03
C ASP A 23 -2.67 6.58 12.90
N THR A 24 -2.21 6.69 11.66
CA THR A 24 -0.89 7.24 11.38
C THR A 24 -0.99 8.09 10.11
N THR A 25 0.13 8.36 9.44
CA THR A 25 0.14 9.16 8.23
C THR A 25 0.64 8.35 7.04
N ALA A 26 0.21 8.76 5.84
CA ALA A 26 0.67 8.09 4.62
C ALA A 26 2.19 8.16 4.50
N GLY A 27 2.79 9.28 4.90
CA GLY A 27 4.23 9.42 4.86
C GLY A 27 4.94 8.40 5.76
N ALA A 28 4.38 8.16 6.94
CA ALA A 28 4.95 7.17 7.85
C ALA A 28 4.83 5.76 7.28
N VAL A 29 3.69 5.45 6.66
CA VAL A 29 3.52 4.15 6.03
C VAL A 29 4.53 3.97 4.90
N LEU A 30 4.67 4.97 4.05
CA LEU A 30 5.59 4.89 2.92
C LEU A 30 7.03 4.71 3.42
N LYS A 31 7.40 5.43 4.46
CA LYS A 31 8.74 5.30 5.02
C LYS A 31 8.99 3.87 5.50
N THR A 32 8.01 3.29 6.18
CA THR A 32 8.13 1.91 6.65
C THR A 32 8.31 0.95 5.48
N LEU A 33 7.51 1.11 4.43
CA LEU A 33 7.63 0.24 3.27
C LEU A 33 8.98 0.40 2.59
N ASP A 34 9.48 1.65 2.49
CA ASP A 34 10.77 1.90 1.88
C ASP A 34 11.89 1.25 2.69
N GLU A 35 11.82 1.36 4.01
CA GLU A 35 12.85 0.77 4.86
C GLU A 35 12.89 -0.74 4.74
N LYS A 36 11.75 -1.35 4.48
CA LYS A 36 11.65 -2.81 4.32
C LYS A 36 11.76 -3.23 2.87
N LYS A 37 11.94 -2.26 1.95
CA LYS A 37 12.09 -2.52 0.52
C LYS A 37 10.85 -3.19 -0.06
N LEU A 38 9.68 -2.76 0.40
CA LEU A 38 8.41 -3.33 -0.03
C LEU A 38 7.60 -2.40 -0.92
N THR A 39 8.08 -1.15 -1.10
CA THR A 39 7.31 -0.15 -1.84
C THR A 39 7.01 -0.61 -3.26
N ASP A 40 8.02 -1.12 -3.97
CA ASP A 40 7.82 -1.57 -5.35
C ASP A 40 6.86 -2.74 -5.42
N PHE A 41 6.94 -3.65 -4.46
CA PHE A 41 6.04 -4.78 -4.43
C PHE A 41 4.58 -4.32 -4.27
N VAL A 42 4.35 -3.44 -3.30
CA VAL A 42 2.98 -2.94 -3.07
C VAL A 42 2.48 -2.18 -4.29
N TYR A 43 3.34 -1.38 -4.91
CA TYR A 43 2.95 -0.66 -6.12
C TYR A 43 2.56 -1.64 -7.23
N SER A 44 3.30 -2.73 -7.36
CA SER A 44 3.05 -3.71 -8.42
C SER A 44 1.76 -4.50 -8.21
N MET A 45 1.18 -4.43 -7.01
CA MET A 45 -0.04 -5.17 -6.69
C MET A 45 -1.31 -4.39 -7.07
N TYR A 46 -1.16 -3.34 -7.88
CA TYR A 46 -2.28 -2.47 -8.21
C TYR A 46 -3.50 -3.24 -8.71
N GLU A 47 -3.31 -4.14 -9.67
CA GLU A 47 -4.47 -4.79 -10.27
C GLU A 47 -5.20 -5.68 -9.28
N MET A 48 -4.44 -6.38 -8.46
CA MET A 48 -5.05 -7.25 -7.46
C MET A 48 -5.80 -6.45 -6.41
N TYR A 49 -5.12 -5.44 -5.85
CA TYR A 49 -5.75 -4.64 -4.79
C TYR A 49 -6.91 -3.81 -5.31
N HIS A 50 -6.79 -3.32 -6.55
CA HIS A 50 -7.82 -2.49 -7.13
C HIS A 50 -9.10 -3.27 -7.41
N SER A 51 -8.98 -4.56 -7.71
CA SER A 51 -10.13 -5.38 -8.04
C SER A 51 -10.78 -6.05 -6.84
N GLU A 52 -10.19 -5.90 -5.66
CA GLU A 52 -10.71 -6.49 -4.42
C GLU A 52 -11.14 -5.39 -3.47
N ALA A 53 -11.78 -5.78 -2.37
CA ALA A 53 -12.09 -4.82 -1.33
C ALA A 53 -10.80 -4.28 -0.73
N ILE A 54 -10.78 -2.99 -0.41
CA ILE A 54 -9.57 -2.35 0.08
C ILE A 54 -9.12 -2.96 1.41
N GLU A 55 -10.03 -3.54 2.17
CA GLU A 55 -9.70 -4.20 3.42
C GLU A 55 -8.76 -5.38 3.20
N ASN A 56 -8.87 -6.05 2.05
CA ASN A 56 -7.93 -7.12 1.73
C ASN A 56 -6.52 -6.59 1.55
N ALA A 57 -6.40 -5.42 0.93
CA ALA A 57 -5.09 -4.77 0.81
C ALA A 57 -4.53 -4.41 2.18
N PHE A 58 -5.39 -3.98 3.11
CA PHE A 58 -4.94 -3.67 4.46
C PHE A 58 -4.34 -4.89 5.14
N MET A 59 -4.97 -6.05 4.97
CA MET A 59 -4.46 -7.28 5.56
C MET A 59 -3.09 -7.64 4.99
N ASP A 60 -2.92 -7.46 3.68
CA ASP A 60 -1.63 -7.70 3.05
C ASP A 60 -0.58 -6.72 3.57
N LEU A 61 -0.94 -5.44 3.71
CA LEU A 61 0.00 -4.45 4.21
C LEU A 61 0.43 -4.77 5.63
N ASP A 62 -0.52 -5.15 6.49
CA ASP A 62 -0.18 -5.56 7.85
C ASP A 62 0.81 -6.71 7.83
N SER A 63 0.56 -7.73 7.02
CA SER A 63 1.42 -8.89 6.96
C SER A 63 2.80 -8.54 6.40
N LEU A 64 2.84 -7.72 5.35
CA LEU A 64 4.10 -7.30 4.76
C LEU A 64 4.96 -6.53 5.76
N ILE A 65 4.34 -5.65 6.52
CA ILE A 65 5.08 -4.83 7.48
C ILE A 65 5.57 -5.70 8.64
N GLU A 66 4.77 -6.67 9.07
CA GLU A 66 5.12 -7.50 10.22
C GLU A 66 6.05 -8.64 9.87
N THR A 67 5.86 -9.26 8.71
CA THR A 67 6.59 -10.50 8.37
C THR A 67 7.41 -10.40 7.10
N GLY A 68 7.19 -9.37 6.29
CA GLY A 68 7.85 -9.24 4.99
C GLY A 68 7.19 -10.04 3.89
N LYS A 69 6.05 -10.66 4.17
CA LYS A 69 5.33 -11.48 3.19
C LYS A 69 3.87 -11.07 3.18
N PRO A 70 3.20 -11.21 2.01
CA PRO A 70 1.75 -10.93 1.97
C PRO A 70 0.98 -11.94 2.79
N ALA A 71 -0.29 -11.62 3.04
CA ALA A 71 -1.13 -12.46 3.90
C ALA A 71 -1.55 -13.76 3.21
N TRP A 72 -1.38 -13.82 1.89
CA TRP A 72 -1.77 -15.01 1.12
C TRP A 72 -0.60 -15.88 0.72
#